data_d296e0791aec949735e057db758a4b3f
#
_entry.id   d296e0791aec949735e057db758a4b3f
#
_cell.length_a   1.000
_cell.length_b   1.000
_cell.length_c   1.000
_cell.angle_alpha   90.00
_cell.angle_beta   90.00
_cell.angle_gamma   90.00
#
_symmetry.space_group_name_H-M   'P 1'
#
loop_
_entity.id
_entity.type
_entity.pdbx_description
1 polymer ?
#
loop_
_entity_poly.entity_id
_entity_poly.type
_entity_poly.pdbx_seq_one_letter_code
_entity_poly.pdbx_strand_id
1 'polypeptide(L)'
;MKPSLKTLYRIALRLLPENRVCDNLVAFITFLRAHRRFPTDELLFNDVLYRIKTTGEILDPLRVFVSDKEFVKLFVKAVVGDECNVPTIAVLYSMEDVRRYQFPSDCCIKPTHLTGKVVLRRQSKPVDLEEIDDWFKSNHYHVNREANYKNLRPKVIVEPLIFNSDSLIDYKIFCYKGRARLIQVDVDRHIEHARKFFDINWNELPFSLLYPRATRPVERPRNLDKMLTVASSLGSHFGFVRVDLYTNGEECLVGEITNCHGNAWETFTPDSGEELASSMIFGRD
;
A
#
# COMPACT_ATOMS: atom_id res chain seq x y z
N MET A 1 -25.96 22.41 2.14
CA MET A 1 -24.55 22.48 1.68
C MET A 1 -24.42 21.84 0.31
N LYS A 2 -23.81 22.51 -0.67
CA LYS A 2 -23.52 21.88 -1.98
C LYS A 2 -22.42 20.82 -1.78
N PRO A 3 -22.57 19.60 -2.34
CA PRO A 3 -21.55 18.58 -2.22
C PRO A 3 -20.23 19.05 -2.87
N SER A 4 -19.11 18.70 -2.26
CA SER A 4 -17.78 19.04 -2.81
C SER A 4 -17.55 18.34 -4.16
N LEU A 5 -16.69 18.88 -5.00
CA LEU A 5 -16.32 18.26 -6.29
C LEU A 5 -15.82 16.80 -6.12
N LYS A 6 -15.10 16.54 -5.02
CA LYS A 6 -14.66 15.18 -4.63
C LYS A 6 -15.84 14.26 -4.31
N THR A 7 -16.87 14.80 -3.66
CA THR A 7 -18.09 14.02 -3.32
C THR A 7 -18.88 13.68 -4.59
N LEU A 8 -19.05 14.66 -5.50
CA LEU A 8 -19.72 14.44 -6.78
C LEU A 8 -18.98 13.41 -7.64
N TYR A 9 -17.66 13.49 -7.69
CA TYR A 9 -16.83 12.51 -8.40
C TYR A 9 -17.02 11.08 -7.84
N ARG A 10 -16.99 10.91 -6.52
CA ARG A 10 -17.23 9.60 -5.88
C ARG A 10 -18.63 9.05 -6.16
N ILE A 11 -19.65 9.92 -6.18
CA ILE A 11 -21.01 9.52 -6.55
C ILE A 11 -21.05 9.06 -8.00
N ALA A 12 -20.45 9.83 -8.92
CA ALA A 12 -20.38 9.46 -10.33
C ALA A 12 -19.68 8.12 -10.55
N LEU A 13 -18.57 7.84 -9.83
CA LEU A 13 -17.90 6.55 -9.90
C LEU A 13 -18.79 5.37 -9.47
N ARG A 14 -19.65 5.58 -8.48
CA ARG A 14 -20.57 4.53 -7.99
C ARG A 14 -21.73 4.25 -8.96
N LEU A 15 -22.09 5.23 -9.79
CA LEU A 15 -23.15 5.09 -10.78
C LEU A 15 -22.70 4.40 -12.07
N LEU A 16 -21.38 4.34 -12.32
CA LEU A 16 -20.85 3.64 -13.51
C LEU A 16 -20.96 2.12 -13.33
N PRO A 17 -21.28 1.37 -14.41
CA PRO A 17 -21.27 -0.08 -14.39
C PRO A 17 -19.95 -0.65 -13.84
N GLU A 18 -20.05 -1.73 -13.07
CA GLU A 18 -18.88 -2.41 -12.48
C GLU A 18 -18.29 -3.43 -13.46
N ASN A 19 -17.69 -2.94 -14.51
CA ASN A 19 -17.03 -3.75 -15.54
C ASN A 19 -15.68 -3.15 -15.94
N ARG A 20 -14.84 -3.95 -16.58
CA ARG A 20 -13.48 -3.54 -16.96
C ARG A 20 -13.43 -2.36 -17.93
N VAL A 21 -14.43 -2.18 -18.77
CA VAL A 21 -14.48 -1.03 -19.70
C VAL A 21 -14.61 0.27 -18.90
N CYS A 22 -15.56 0.33 -17.97
CA CYS A 22 -15.73 1.50 -17.11
C CYS A 22 -14.52 1.71 -16.17
N ASP A 23 -13.94 0.65 -15.63
CA ASP A 23 -12.75 0.73 -14.79
C ASP A 23 -11.57 1.33 -15.56
N ASN A 24 -11.34 0.87 -16.80
CA ASN A 24 -10.27 1.38 -17.67
C ASN A 24 -10.52 2.83 -18.10
N LEU A 25 -11.78 3.20 -18.38
CA LEU A 25 -12.13 4.58 -18.68
C LEU A 25 -11.85 5.51 -17.49
N VAL A 26 -12.22 5.10 -16.28
CA VAL A 26 -11.92 5.85 -15.04
C VAL A 26 -10.42 5.97 -14.82
N ALA A 27 -9.68 4.88 -15.01
CA ALA A 27 -8.22 4.89 -14.90
C ALA A 27 -7.58 5.84 -15.91
N PHE A 28 -8.04 5.82 -17.17
CA PHE A 28 -7.56 6.70 -18.23
C PHE A 28 -7.81 8.17 -17.92
N ILE A 29 -9.04 8.53 -17.54
CA ILE A 29 -9.39 9.91 -17.18
C ILE A 29 -8.57 10.38 -15.97
N THR A 30 -8.39 9.51 -14.97
CA THR A 30 -7.61 9.82 -13.78
C THR A 30 -6.14 10.06 -14.12
N PHE A 31 -5.56 9.22 -14.98
CA PHE A 31 -4.18 9.35 -15.47
C PHE A 31 -3.98 10.66 -16.23
N LEU A 32 -4.84 10.96 -17.22
CA LEU A 32 -4.78 12.22 -17.99
C LEU A 32 -4.85 13.46 -17.09
N ARG A 33 -5.72 13.43 -16.08
CA ARG A 33 -5.87 14.57 -15.15
C ARG A 33 -4.66 14.77 -14.25
N ALA A 34 -4.05 13.68 -13.82
CA ALA A 34 -2.88 13.71 -12.94
C ALA A 34 -1.61 14.11 -13.70
N HIS A 35 -1.35 13.46 -14.83
CA HIS A 35 -0.07 13.57 -15.54
C HIS A 35 -0.11 14.51 -16.74
N ARG A 36 -1.30 14.99 -17.17
CA ARG A 36 -1.49 15.88 -18.32
C ARG A 36 -0.86 15.36 -19.62
N ARG A 37 -0.73 14.05 -19.72
CA ARG A 37 -0.23 13.31 -20.88
C ARG A 37 -0.99 12.00 -21.05
N PHE A 38 -0.92 11.41 -22.23
CA PHE A 38 -1.45 10.05 -22.46
C PHE A 38 -0.52 9.00 -21.82
N PRO A 39 -1.08 7.87 -21.35
CA PRO A 39 -0.25 6.72 -20.98
C PRO A 39 0.45 6.18 -22.22
N THR A 40 1.66 5.70 -22.05
CA THR A 40 2.52 5.10 -23.09
C THR A 40 2.87 3.66 -22.75
N ASP A 41 3.49 2.95 -23.70
CA ASP A 41 4.05 1.61 -23.46
C ASP A 41 5.49 1.65 -22.90
N GLU A 42 6.01 2.85 -22.62
CA GLU A 42 7.33 3.01 -22.04
C GLU A 42 7.40 2.50 -20.60
N LEU A 43 8.62 2.23 -20.14
CA LEU A 43 8.90 1.82 -18.77
C LEU A 43 8.99 3.05 -17.83
N LEU A 44 7.96 3.92 -17.87
CA LEU A 44 7.79 4.99 -16.90
C LEU A 44 6.96 4.49 -15.71
N PHE A 45 7.27 5.03 -14.52
CA PHE A 45 6.69 4.54 -13.25
C PHE A 45 5.16 4.47 -13.28
N ASN A 46 4.51 5.58 -13.62
CA ASN A 46 3.05 5.63 -13.64
C ASN A 46 2.44 4.88 -14.83
N ASP A 47 3.15 4.77 -15.98
CA ASP A 47 2.70 4.00 -17.14
C ASP A 47 2.70 2.50 -16.85
N VAL A 48 3.72 1.99 -16.15
CA VAL A 48 3.77 0.61 -15.70
C VAL A 48 2.62 0.32 -14.71
N LEU A 49 2.37 1.20 -13.74
CA LEU A 49 1.25 1.07 -12.79
C LEU A 49 -0.10 1.13 -13.51
N TYR A 50 -0.26 2.06 -14.46
CA TYR A 50 -1.45 2.18 -15.29
C TYR A 50 -1.70 0.88 -16.07
N ARG A 51 -0.67 0.31 -16.71
CA ARG A 51 -0.76 -0.96 -17.44
C ARG A 51 -1.16 -2.10 -16.53
N ILE A 52 -0.54 -2.26 -15.35
CA ILE A 52 -0.93 -3.27 -14.36
C ILE A 52 -2.43 -3.12 -14.03
N LYS A 53 -2.90 -1.91 -13.75
CA LYS A 53 -4.28 -1.63 -13.37
C LYS A 53 -5.28 -1.93 -14.47
N THR A 54 -4.97 -1.60 -15.73
CA THR A 54 -5.91 -1.64 -16.85
C THR A 54 -5.89 -2.93 -17.65
N THR A 55 -4.89 -3.80 -17.46
CA THR A 55 -4.80 -5.13 -18.08
C THR A 55 -5.33 -6.23 -17.17
N GLY A 56 -5.29 -7.48 -17.64
CA GLY A 56 -5.60 -8.67 -16.84
C GLY A 56 -4.64 -8.88 -15.66
N GLU A 57 -3.49 -8.24 -15.68
CA GLU A 57 -2.45 -8.40 -14.64
C GLU A 57 -2.94 -8.07 -13.23
N ILE A 58 -3.77 -7.03 -13.06
CA ILE A 58 -4.34 -6.68 -11.75
C ILE A 58 -5.26 -7.77 -11.18
N LEU A 59 -5.80 -8.64 -12.02
CA LEU A 59 -6.67 -9.76 -11.66
C LEU A 59 -5.92 -11.09 -11.55
N ASP A 60 -4.59 -11.08 -11.69
CA ASP A 60 -3.79 -12.26 -11.40
C ASP A 60 -4.16 -12.80 -10.01
N PRO A 61 -4.41 -14.13 -9.86
CA PRO A 61 -4.85 -14.70 -8.59
C PRO A 61 -3.93 -14.37 -7.42
N LEU A 62 -2.61 -14.32 -7.62
CA LEU A 62 -1.68 -13.96 -6.56
C LEU A 62 -1.81 -12.48 -6.17
N ARG A 63 -1.99 -11.57 -7.14
CA ARG A 63 -2.21 -10.15 -6.86
C ARG A 63 -3.49 -9.92 -6.06
N VAL A 64 -4.57 -10.61 -6.40
CA VAL A 64 -5.83 -10.57 -5.63
C VAL A 64 -5.61 -11.14 -4.23
N PHE A 65 -4.93 -12.27 -4.11
CA PHE A 65 -4.66 -12.94 -2.83
C PHE A 65 -3.88 -12.06 -1.85
N VAL A 66 -2.79 -11.44 -2.31
CA VAL A 66 -1.95 -10.58 -1.45
C VAL A 66 -2.57 -9.20 -1.16
N SER A 67 -3.67 -8.84 -1.80
CA SER A 67 -4.42 -7.62 -1.49
C SER A 67 -5.21 -7.72 -0.18
N ASP A 68 -5.50 -8.94 0.30
CA ASP A 68 -6.12 -9.19 1.60
C ASP A 68 -5.06 -9.32 2.69
N LYS A 69 -5.16 -8.52 3.77
CA LYS A 69 -4.14 -8.47 4.84
C LYS A 69 -4.06 -9.77 5.69
N GLU A 70 -5.07 -10.62 5.64
CA GLU A 70 -4.97 -11.97 6.22
C GLU A 70 -4.19 -12.89 5.28
N PHE A 71 -4.55 -12.89 3.99
CA PHE A 71 -3.98 -13.84 3.04
C PHE A 71 -2.55 -13.51 2.64
N VAL A 72 -2.17 -12.24 2.61
CA VAL A 72 -0.77 -11.87 2.36
C VAL A 72 0.19 -12.52 3.37
N LYS A 73 -0.25 -12.75 4.62
CA LYS A 73 0.58 -13.41 5.64
C LYS A 73 0.87 -14.88 5.30
N LEU A 74 -0.06 -15.58 4.67
CA LEU A 74 0.17 -16.94 4.20
C LEU A 74 1.23 -16.96 3.09
N PHE A 75 1.18 -16.00 2.18
CA PHE A 75 2.20 -15.83 1.13
C PHE A 75 3.56 -15.48 1.74
N VAL A 76 3.63 -14.53 2.65
CA VAL A 76 4.87 -14.15 3.36
C VAL A 76 5.47 -15.35 4.05
N LYS A 77 4.67 -16.11 4.83
CA LYS A 77 5.10 -17.32 5.51
C LYS A 77 5.68 -18.38 4.55
N ALA A 78 5.05 -18.56 3.41
CA ALA A 78 5.48 -19.54 2.42
C ALA A 78 6.80 -19.17 1.72
N VAL A 79 7.08 -17.87 1.54
CA VAL A 79 8.22 -17.39 0.75
C VAL A 79 9.43 -17.03 1.63
N VAL A 80 9.22 -16.37 2.76
CA VAL A 80 10.31 -15.80 3.58
C VAL A 80 10.26 -16.21 5.05
N GLY A 81 9.28 -17.00 5.46
CA GLY A 81 9.11 -17.46 6.85
C GLY A 81 8.11 -16.66 7.67
N ASP A 82 7.56 -17.30 8.70
CA ASP A 82 6.52 -16.70 9.55
C ASP A 82 7.06 -15.59 10.46
N GLU A 83 8.35 -15.62 10.74
CA GLU A 83 9.07 -14.60 11.50
C GLU A 83 9.11 -13.23 10.79
N CYS A 84 8.81 -13.19 9.49
CA CYS A 84 8.66 -11.95 8.73
C CYS A 84 7.22 -11.40 8.75
N ASN A 85 6.27 -12.10 9.37
CA ASN A 85 4.91 -11.61 9.52
C ASN A 85 4.74 -10.74 10.77
N VAL A 86 3.94 -9.67 10.64
CA VAL A 86 3.32 -9.09 11.84
C VAL A 86 2.43 -10.15 12.48
N PRO A 87 2.59 -10.50 13.77
CA PRO A 87 1.75 -11.53 14.40
C PRO A 87 0.25 -11.19 14.30
N THR A 88 -0.59 -12.22 14.17
CA THR A 88 -2.05 -12.06 14.17
C THR A 88 -2.60 -12.54 15.50
N ILE A 89 -3.37 -11.69 16.21
CA ILE A 89 -4.06 -12.05 17.45
C ILE A 89 -5.42 -12.68 17.12
N ALA A 90 -6.19 -12.05 16.21
CA ALA A 90 -7.48 -12.55 15.78
C ALA A 90 -7.86 -12.06 14.39
N VAL A 91 -8.75 -12.81 13.72
CA VAL A 91 -9.48 -12.36 12.53
C VAL A 91 -10.96 -12.46 12.82
N LEU A 92 -11.70 -11.36 12.60
CA LEU A 92 -13.12 -11.22 12.87
C LEU A 92 -13.87 -11.12 11.55
N TYR A 93 -14.80 -12.02 11.31
CA TYR A 93 -15.44 -12.20 10.01
C TYR A 93 -16.79 -11.49 9.88
N SER A 94 -17.32 -10.96 11.00
CA SER A 94 -18.61 -10.27 11.06
C SER A 94 -18.64 -9.21 12.15
N MET A 95 -19.62 -8.29 12.08
CA MET A 95 -19.87 -7.34 13.19
C MET A 95 -20.34 -8.03 14.47
N GLU A 96 -20.93 -9.23 14.37
CA GLU A 96 -21.28 -10.02 15.55
C GLU A 96 -20.03 -10.50 16.27
N ASP A 97 -19.01 -10.99 15.52
CA ASP A 97 -17.71 -11.36 16.08
C ASP A 97 -17.05 -10.15 16.76
N VAL A 98 -17.06 -8.99 16.08
CA VAL A 98 -16.48 -7.75 16.62
C VAL A 98 -17.12 -7.34 17.93
N ARG A 99 -18.46 -7.40 18.04
CA ARG A 99 -19.19 -7.03 19.27
C ARG A 99 -18.93 -7.96 20.44
N ARG A 100 -18.64 -9.25 20.16
CA ARG A 100 -18.33 -10.26 21.17
C ARG A 100 -16.86 -10.33 21.56
N TYR A 101 -15.99 -9.75 20.71
CA TYR A 101 -14.54 -9.88 20.89
C TYR A 101 -14.03 -8.95 21.99
N GLN A 102 -13.21 -9.50 22.87
CA GLN A 102 -12.50 -8.74 23.90
C GLN A 102 -11.15 -8.27 23.37
N PHE A 103 -11.12 -7.05 22.84
CA PHE A 103 -9.90 -6.49 22.32
C PHE A 103 -8.82 -6.35 23.40
N PRO A 104 -7.55 -6.71 23.13
CA PRO A 104 -6.41 -6.44 24.01
C PRO A 104 -6.32 -4.96 24.39
N SER A 105 -5.70 -4.66 25.55
CA SER A 105 -5.47 -3.28 26.01
C SER A 105 -4.75 -2.42 24.98
N ASP A 106 -3.80 -3.06 24.28
CA ASP A 106 -2.92 -2.46 23.28
C ASP A 106 -2.92 -3.34 22.03
N CYS A 107 -3.50 -2.83 20.94
CA CYS A 107 -3.56 -3.55 19.68
C CYS A 107 -3.77 -2.63 18.49
N CYS A 108 -3.48 -3.14 17.30
CA CYS A 108 -3.75 -2.53 16.03
C CYS A 108 -4.91 -3.25 15.35
N ILE A 109 -5.95 -2.54 14.96
CA ILE A 109 -7.17 -3.08 14.36
C ILE A 109 -7.26 -2.54 12.94
N LYS A 110 -7.38 -3.43 11.94
CA LYS A 110 -7.38 -3.05 10.51
C LYS A 110 -8.44 -3.84 9.74
N PRO A 111 -9.12 -3.24 8.74
CA PRO A 111 -9.88 -4.02 7.76
C PRO A 111 -8.90 -4.72 6.80
N THR A 112 -9.15 -6.00 6.48
CA THR A 112 -8.24 -6.76 5.59
C THR A 112 -8.37 -6.35 4.13
N HIS A 113 -9.54 -5.89 3.71
CA HIS A 113 -9.98 -5.60 2.36
C HIS A 113 -9.97 -4.10 1.97
N LEU A 114 -9.50 -3.23 2.88
CA LEU A 114 -9.40 -1.79 2.64
C LEU A 114 -7.97 -1.30 2.82
N THR A 115 -7.67 -0.10 2.30
CA THR A 115 -6.39 0.57 2.48
C THR A 115 -6.55 1.83 3.34
N GLY A 116 -5.48 2.24 4.04
CA GLY A 116 -5.43 3.51 4.79
C GLY A 116 -6.36 3.59 6.01
N LYS A 117 -6.91 2.46 6.46
CA LYS A 117 -7.76 2.38 7.64
C LYS A 117 -7.06 1.60 8.75
N VAL A 118 -6.98 2.20 9.94
CA VAL A 118 -6.37 1.60 11.12
C VAL A 118 -6.88 2.28 12.39
N VAL A 119 -7.17 1.48 13.40
CA VAL A 119 -7.41 1.93 14.78
C VAL A 119 -6.29 1.40 15.66
N LEU A 120 -5.54 2.29 16.28
CA LEU A 120 -4.53 1.96 17.28
C LEU A 120 -5.18 2.08 18.67
N ARG A 121 -5.49 0.95 19.29
CA ARG A 121 -5.97 0.91 20.67
C ARG A 121 -4.79 0.94 21.62
N ARG A 122 -4.82 1.85 22.59
CA ARG A 122 -3.83 1.97 23.65
C ARG A 122 -4.51 2.14 25.00
N GLN A 123 -3.93 1.53 26.03
CA GLN A 123 -4.42 1.66 27.42
C GLN A 123 -5.92 1.40 27.55
N SER A 124 -6.42 0.37 26.87
CA SER A 124 -7.84 -0.02 26.90
C SER A 124 -8.84 1.07 26.48
N LYS A 125 -8.42 2.09 25.72
CA LYS A 125 -9.34 3.08 25.16
C LYS A 125 -10.49 2.38 24.40
N PRO A 126 -11.71 2.91 24.48
CA PRO A 126 -12.83 2.34 23.73
C PRO A 126 -12.53 2.23 22.23
N VAL A 127 -12.96 1.13 21.62
CA VAL A 127 -12.90 0.96 20.17
C VAL A 127 -14.17 1.54 19.57
N ASP A 128 -14.03 2.35 18.53
CA ASP A 128 -15.17 2.87 17.79
C ASP A 128 -15.75 1.75 16.90
N LEU A 129 -16.86 1.18 17.37
CA LEU A 129 -17.56 0.11 16.66
C LEU A 129 -18.34 0.62 15.43
N GLU A 130 -18.70 1.90 15.37
CA GLU A 130 -19.36 2.49 14.21
C GLU A 130 -18.36 2.62 13.05
N GLU A 131 -17.12 3.04 13.33
CA GLU A 131 -16.06 3.05 12.33
C GLU A 131 -15.80 1.65 11.77
N ILE A 132 -15.78 0.62 12.63
CA ILE A 132 -15.58 -0.76 12.18
C ILE A 132 -16.78 -1.27 11.36
N ASP A 133 -18.01 -0.91 11.73
CA ASP A 133 -19.21 -1.27 10.98
C ASP A 133 -19.20 -0.64 9.57
N ASP A 134 -18.71 0.59 9.46
CA ASP A 134 -18.51 1.26 8.17
C ASP A 134 -17.46 0.54 7.31
N TRP A 135 -16.45 -0.09 7.91
CA TRP A 135 -15.49 -0.89 7.15
C TRP A 135 -16.16 -2.12 6.52
N PHE A 136 -17.02 -2.82 7.25
CA PHE A 136 -17.77 -3.97 6.71
C PHE A 136 -18.70 -3.60 5.54
N LYS A 137 -19.20 -2.37 5.52
CA LYS A 137 -20.08 -1.83 4.46
C LYS A 137 -19.29 -1.23 3.29
N SER A 138 -17.98 -1.05 3.44
CA SER A 138 -17.12 -0.39 2.47
C SER A 138 -16.46 -1.39 1.52
N ASN A 139 -16.22 -0.95 0.29
CA ASN A 139 -15.39 -1.68 -0.67
C ASN A 139 -14.39 -0.72 -1.32
N HIS A 140 -13.11 -1.07 -1.25
CA HIS A 140 -12.05 -0.22 -1.80
C HIS A 140 -12.16 -0.04 -3.32
N TYR A 141 -12.65 -1.03 -4.04
CA TYR A 141 -12.93 -0.94 -5.48
C TYR A 141 -13.82 0.27 -5.82
N HIS A 142 -14.82 0.60 -5.01
CA HIS A 142 -15.70 1.75 -5.26
C HIS A 142 -15.01 3.12 -5.09
N VAL A 143 -13.82 3.15 -4.49
CA VAL A 143 -13.04 4.39 -4.32
C VAL A 143 -12.16 4.66 -5.54
N ASN A 144 -11.45 3.64 -5.99
CA ASN A 144 -10.37 3.79 -6.98
C ASN A 144 -10.53 2.91 -8.22
N ARG A 145 -11.57 2.08 -8.28
CA ARG A 145 -11.76 1.09 -9.36
C ARG A 145 -10.56 0.15 -9.55
N GLU A 146 -9.91 -0.21 -8.43
CA GLU A 146 -8.88 -1.24 -8.41
C GLU A 146 -9.53 -2.62 -8.34
N ALA A 147 -9.50 -3.37 -9.45
CA ALA A 147 -10.28 -4.58 -9.61
C ALA A 147 -9.86 -5.74 -8.69
N ASN A 148 -8.61 -5.77 -8.21
CA ASN A 148 -8.12 -6.74 -7.23
C ASN A 148 -8.84 -6.68 -5.88
N TYR A 149 -9.45 -5.54 -5.52
CA TYR A 149 -10.21 -5.39 -4.27
C TYR A 149 -11.70 -5.72 -4.43
N LYS A 150 -12.21 -5.84 -5.67
CA LYS A 150 -13.66 -5.89 -5.96
C LYS A 150 -14.38 -6.98 -5.17
N ASN A 151 -13.80 -8.17 -5.11
CA ASN A 151 -14.42 -9.37 -4.55
C ASN A 151 -13.79 -9.81 -3.22
N LEU A 152 -12.97 -8.96 -2.58
CA LEU A 152 -12.42 -9.28 -1.28
C LEU A 152 -13.52 -9.30 -0.23
N ARG A 153 -13.54 -10.35 0.59
CA ARG A 153 -14.50 -10.50 1.67
C ARG A 153 -14.15 -9.55 2.82
N PRO A 154 -15.09 -8.73 3.31
CA PRO A 154 -14.85 -7.89 4.47
C PRO A 154 -14.50 -8.71 5.71
N LYS A 155 -13.42 -8.35 6.36
CA LYS A 155 -12.94 -8.92 7.63
C LYS A 155 -12.13 -7.87 8.37
N VAL A 156 -11.96 -8.06 9.66
CA VAL A 156 -11.09 -7.25 10.52
C VAL A 156 -10.01 -8.12 11.11
N ILE A 157 -8.75 -7.67 11.01
CA ILE A 157 -7.60 -8.31 11.65
C ILE A 157 -7.19 -7.51 12.88
N VAL A 158 -6.87 -8.21 13.96
CA VAL A 158 -6.32 -7.66 15.20
C VAL A 158 -4.87 -8.12 15.33
N GLU A 159 -3.97 -7.18 15.49
CA GLU A 159 -2.52 -7.39 15.58
C GLU A 159 -1.96 -6.73 16.84
N PRO A 160 -0.84 -7.18 17.39
CA PRO A 160 -0.16 -6.45 18.46
C PRO A 160 0.38 -5.11 17.94
N LEU A 161 0.60 -4.16 18.84
CA LEU A 161 1.45 -3.02 18.54
C LEU A 161 2.89 -3.52 18.42
N ILE A 162 3.51 -3.32 17.25
CA ILE A 162 4.87 -3.78 16.98
C ILE A 162 5.90 -2.72 17.39
N PHE A 163 7.07 -3.18 17.88
CA PHE A 163 8.25 -2.37 18.20
C PHE A 163 8.05 -1.28 19.25
N ASN A 164 6.91 -1.28 19.98
CA ASN A 164 6.58 -0.32 21.05
C ASN A 164 6.84 1.16 20.67
N SER A 165 6.81 1.46 19.37
CA SER A 165 7.08 2.80 18.85
C SER A 165 5.80 3.60 18.67
N ASP A 166 5.85 4.87 19.08
CA ASP A 166 4.76 5.82 18.82
C ASP A 166 4.71 6.27 17.35
N SER A 167 5.82 6.11 16.63
CA SER A 167 5.94 6.41 15.21
C SER A 167 6.71 5.31 14.49
N LEU A 168 5.99 4.35 13.93
CA LEU A 168 6.61 3.39 13.03
C LEU A 168 7.02 4.07 11.73
N ILE A 169 8.26 3.87 11.32
CA ILE A 169 8.72 4.23 9.98
C ILE A 169 8.26 3.15 9.03
N ASP A 170 7.64 3.56 7.94
CA ASP A 170 7.08 2.71 6.91
C ASP A 170 8.03 2.73 5.71
N TYR A 171 8.77 1.63 5.54
CA TYR A 171 9.72 1.45 4.43
C TYR A 171 9.02 0.73 3.28
N LYS A 172 8.97 1.36 2.13
CA LYS A 172 8.29 0.87 0.94
C LYS A 172 9.31 0.55 -0.14
N ILE A 173 9.51 -0.72 -0.40
CA ILE A 173 10.54 -1.18 -1.34
C ILE A 173 9.87 -1.57 -2.65
N PHE A 174 10.19 -0.85 -3.72
CA PHE A 174 9.76 -1.16 -5.06
C PHE A 174 10.65 -2.25 -5.66
N CYS A 175 10.02 -3.34 -6.07
CA CYS A 175 10.69 -4.51 -6.64
C CYS A 175 10.29 -4.70 -8.10
N TYR A 176 11.28 -4.90 -8.96
CA TYR A 176 11.09 -5.21 -10.37
C TYR A 176 11.85 -6.48 -10.74
N LYS A 177 11.15 -7.44 -11.35
CA LYS A 177 11.69 -8.74 -11.77
C LYS A 177 12.53 -9.42 -10.67
N GLY A 178 11.98 -9.47 -9.44
CA GLY A 178 12.61 -10.13 -8.31
C GLY A 178 13.77 -9.38 -7.65
N ARG A 179 13.96 -8.11 -7.95
CA ARG A 179 15.02 -7.29 -7.35
C ARG A 179 14.45 -6.04 -6.72
N ALA A 180 14.84 -5.77 -5.49
CA ALA A 180 14.62 -4.47 -4.85
C ALA A 180 15.39 -3.39 -5.63
N ARG A 181 14.73 -2.26 -5.94
CA ARG A 181 15.28 -1.24 -6.83
C ARG A 181 15.25 0.16 -6.23
N LEU A 182 14.21 0.49 -5.49
CA LEU A 182 13.97 1.83 -4.96
C LEU A 182 13.31 1.72 -3.60
N ILE A 183 13.69 2.58 -2.68
CA ILE A 183 13.16 2.63 -1.32
C ILE A 183 12.46 3.98 -1.12
N GLN A 184 11.19 3.96 -0.76
CA GLN A 184 10.45 5.12 -0.26
C GLN A 184 10.33 5.00 1.25
N VAL A 185 10.54 6.10 1.97
CA VAL A 185 10.35 6.20 3.40
C VAL A 185 9.31 7.27 3.69
N ASP A 186 8.20 6.88 4.30
CA ASP A 186 7.18 7.81 4.77
C ASP A 186 7.52 8.23 6.21
N VAL A 187 7.66 9.53 6.43
CA VAL A 187 7.96 10.11 7.74
C VAL A 187 6.82 11.00 8.21
N ASP A 188 6.65 11.11 9.52
CA ASP A 188 5.70 12.02 10.20
C ASP A 188 4.24 11.91 9.69
N ARG A 189 3.78 10.68 9.32
CA ARG A 189 2.47 10.43 8.70
C ARG A 189 1.27 11.04 9.42
N HIS A 190 1.37 11.27 10.73
CA HIS A 190 0.27 11.76 11.56
C HIS A 190 0.38 13.26 11.90
N ILE A 191 1.48 13.91 11.55
CA ILE A 191 1.74 15.33 11.88
C ILE A 191 1.87 16.12 10.57
N GLU A 192 2.94 15.91 9.84
CA GLU A 192 3.26 16.58 8.58
C GLU A 192 3.86 15.55 7.62
N HIS A 193 2.97 14.79 6.96
CA HIS A 193 3.39 13.67 6.11
C HIS A 193 4.36 14.12 5.04
N ALA A 194 5.58 13.61 5.08
CA ALA A 194 6.62 13.85 4.11
C ALA A 194 7.28 12.54 3.68
N ARG A 195 7.97 12.54 2.54
CA ARG A 195 8.60 11.37 1.95
C ARG A 195 10.07 11.62 1.63
N LYS A 196 10.86 10.56 1.72
CA LYS A 196 12.20 10.47 1.14
C LYS A 196 12.32 9.24 0.28
N PHE A 197 13.15 9.35 -0.74
CA PHE A 197 13.51 8.23 -1.60
C PHE A 197 15.00 7.94 -1.52
N PHE A 198 15.35 6.67 -1.56
CA PHE A 198 16.73 6.19 -1.52
C PHE A 198 16.95 5.11 -2.58
N ASP A 199 18.16 5.01 -3.09
CA ASP A 199 18.60 3.82 -3.81
C ASP A 199 18.82 2.64 -2.85
N ILE A 200 19.16 1.47 -3.37
CA ILE A 200 19.44 0.27 -2.57
C ILE A 200 20.70 0.38 -1.70
N ASN A 201 21.60 1.34 -1.97
CA ASN A 201 22.77 1.64 -1.18
C ASN A 201 22.53 2.72 -0.12
N TRP A 202 21.27 3.18 0.02
CA TRP A 202 20.84 4.24 0.93
C TRP A 202 21.32 5.65 0.53
N ASN A 203 21.62 5.91 -0.74
CA ASN A 203 21.84 7.26 -1.22
C ASN A 203 20.50 7.96 -1.42
N GLU A 204 20.34 9.15 -0.82
CA GLU A 204 19.12 9.94 -0.92
C GLU A 204 18.94 10.50 -2.34
N LEU A 205 17.71 10.39 -2.84
CA LEU A 205 17.34 10.82 -4.19
C LEU A 205 16.67 12.20 -4.18
N PRO A 206 16.88 13.02 -5.23
CA PRO A 206 16.49 14.43 -5.25
C PRO A 206 15.02 14.66 -5.67
N PHE A 207 14.12 13.72 -5.39
CA PHE A 207 12.69 13.84 -5.72
C PHE A 207 11.80 13.36 -4.59
N SER A 208 10.53 13.68 -4.69
CA SER A 208 9.46 13.12 -3.87
C SER A 208 8.25 12.76 -4.75
N LEU A 209 7.27 12.09 -4.17
CA LEU A 209 6.05 11.62 -4.84
C LEU A 209 4.84 11.98 -3.98
N LEU A 210 3.90 12.76 -4.52
CA LEU A 210 2.68 13.26 -3.90
C LEU A 210 2.88 14.18 -2.68
N TYR A 211 3.69 13.75 -1.70
CA TYR A 211 3.97 14.50 -0.47
C TYR A 211 5.29 15.26 -0.56
N PRO A 212 5.49 16.33 0.24
CA PRO A 212 6.74 17.06 0.27
C PRO A 212 7.93 16.14 0.60
N ARG A 213 9.11 16.52 0.12
CA ARG A 213 10.35 15.86 0.53
C ARG A 213 10.65 16.20 1.99
N ALA A 214 10.89 15.19 2.81
CA ALA A 214 11.24 15.39 4.20
C ALA A 214 12.58 16.10 4.35
N THR A 215 12.66 17.09 5.21
CA THR A 215 13.89 17.86 5.48
C THR A 215 14.79 17.17 6.50
N ARG A 216 14.19 16.46 7.47
CA ARG A 216 14.95 15.75 8.50
C ARG A 216 15.69 14.55 7.91
N PRO A 217 16.90 14.23 8.40
CA PRO A 217 17.62 13.03 8.01
C PRO A 217 16.82 11.77 8.43
N VAL A 218 16.97 10.72 7.64
CA VAL A 218 16.48 9.38 7.97
C VAL A 218 17.68 8.46 8.01
N GLU A 219 17.92 7.82 9.15
CA GLU A 219 19.05 6.93 9.34
C GLU A 219 18.86 5.63 8.53
N ARG A 220 19.98 5.09 8.01
CA ARG A 220 20.00 3.80 7.34
C ARG A 220 19.62 2.71 8.35
N PRO A 221 18.60 1.87 8.09
CA PRO A 221 18.31 0.72 8.95
C PRO A 221 19.52 -0.20 9.06
N ARG A 222 19.83 -0.67 10.28
CA ARG A 222 20.96 -1.58 10.50
C ARG A 222 20.82 -2.87 9.71
N ASN A 223 19.60 -3.34 9.53
CA ASN A 223 19.27 -4.58 8.82
C ASN A 223 18.73 -4.34 7.39
N LEU A 224 19.13 -3.23 6.73
CA LEU A 224 18.67 -2.91 5.38
C LEU A 224 18.87 -4.07 4.40
N ASP A 225 20.01 -4.75 4.45
CA ASP A 225 20.32 -5.86 3.53
C ASP A 225 19.33 -7.03 3.70
N LYS A 226 18.89 -7.33 4.95
CA LYS A 226 17.81 -8.29 5.22
C LYS A 226 16.48 -7.80 4.63
N MET A 227 16.16 -6.52 4.80
CA MET A 227 14.94 -5.93 4.23
C MET A 227 14.89 -6.04 2.71
N LEU A 228 16.01 -5.72 2.03
CA LEU A 228 16.14 -5.84 0.57
C LEU A 228 16.01 -7.30 0.10
N THR A 229 16.56 -8.24 0.86
CA THR A 229 16.45 -9.68 0.59
C THR A 229 15.00 -10.14 0.70
N VAL A 230 14.32 -9.80 1.80
CA VAL A 230 12.89 -10.13 2.03
C VAL A 230 12.03 -9.54 0.91
N ALA A 231 12.21 -8.25 0.60
CA ALA A 231 11.46 -7.58 -0.46
C ALA A 231 11.70 -8.23 -1.82
N SER A 232 12.97 -8.56 -2.16
CA SER A 232 13.33 -9.21 -3.42
C SER A 232 12.72 -10.60 -3.55
N SER A 233 12.77 -11.40 -2.49
CA SER A 233 12.18 -12.75 -2.46
C SER A 233 10.67 -12.70 -2.70
N LEU A 234 9.95 -11.82 -2.01
CA LEU A 234 8.52 -11.62 -2.22
C LEU A 234 8.23 -11.05 -3.61
N GLY A 235 9.03 -10.06 -4.04
CA GLY A 235 8.90 -9.39 -5.33
C GLY A 235 9.18 -10.29 -6.53
N SER A 236 9.90 -11.41 -6.34
CA SER A 236 10.24 -12.33 -7.45
C SER A 236 9.02 -13.03 -8.07
N HIS A 237 7.91 -13.03 -7.38
CA HIS A 237 6.64 -13.58 -7.85
C HIS A 237 5.81 -12.59 -8.70
N PHE A 238 6.31 -11.36 -8.90
CA PHE A 238 5.63 -10.28 -9.62
C PHE A 238 6.56 -9.63 -10.65
N GLY A 239 5.99 -9.14 -11.74
CA GLY A 239 6.75 -8.31 -12.68
C GLY A 239 7.22 -7.00 -12.04
N PHE A 240 6.27 -6.31 -11.38
CA PHE A 240 6.53 -5.10 -10.58
C PHE A 240 5.57 -5.06 -9.39
N VAL A 241 6.08 -4.74 -8.20
CA VAL A 241 5.30 -4.68 -6.95
C VAL A 241 6.03 -3.81 -5.91
N ARG A 242 5.28 -3.31 -4.92
CA ARG A 242 5.85 -2.64 -3.73
C ARG A 242 5.63 -3.52 -2.50
N VAL A 243 6.69 -3.74 -1.74
CA VAL A 243 6.66 -4.45 -0.46
C VAL A 243 6.86 -3.44 0.66
N ASP A 244 5.90 -3.35 1.59
CA ASP A 244 5.94 -2.42 2.72
C ASP A 244 6.45 -3.15 3.97
N LEU A 245 7.49 -2.61 4.58
CA LEU A 245 8.23 -3.24 5.67
C LEU A 245 8.31 -2.33 6.89
N TYR A 246 8.32 -2.95 8.06
CA TYR A 246 8.64 -2.35 9.34
C TYR A 246 9.92 -2.97 9.92
N THR A 247 10.71 -2.16 10.62
CA THR A 247 11.91 -2.68 11.31
C THR A 247 12.22 -1.90 12.59
N ASN A 248 12.86 -2.60 13.54
CA ASN A 248 13.51 -2.01 14.71
C ASN A 248 15.05 -2.03 14.58
N GLY A 249 15.57 -2.38 13.41
CA GLY A 249 17.00 -2.54 13.13
C GLY A 249 17.52 -3.97 13.27
N GLU A 250 16.72 -4.89 13.78
CA GLU A 250 17.03 -6.34 13.93
C GLU A 250 16.00 -7.20 13.23
N GLU A 251 14.74 -7.02 13.61
CA GLU A 251 13.59 -7.70 13.00
C GLU A 251 13.14 -6.93 11.75
N CYS A 252 12.58 -7.67 10.79
CA CYS A 252 11.97 -7.14 9.58
C CYS A 252 10.60 -7.78 9.39
N LEU A 253 9.54 -6.96 9.45
CA LEU A 253 8.16 -7.43 9.35
C LEU A 253 7.49 -6.86 8.10
N VAL A 254 6.77 -7.71 7.36
CA VAL A 254 6.00 -7.33 6.18
C VAL A 254 4.65 -6.77 6.62
N GLY A 255 4.36 -5.55 6.22
CA GLY A 255 3.08 -4.88 6.50
C GLY A 255 2.03 -5.14 5.43
N GLU A 256 2.41 -4.97 4.16
CA GLU A 256 1.54 -5.26 3.01
C GLU A 256 2.35 -5.44 1.71
N ILE A 257 1.69 -5.97 0.68
CA ILE A 257 2.18 -6.00 -0.70
C ILE A 257 1.20 -5.18 -1.56
N THR A 258 1.72 -4.12 -2.19
CA THR A 258 0.92 -3.16 -2.95
C THR A 258 1.10 -3.38 -4.45
N ASN A 259 0.01 -3.69 -5.14
CA ASN A 259 0.00 -3.99 -6.57
C ASN A 259 0.03 -2.74 -7.46
N CYS A 260 -0.73 -1.70 -7.08
CA CYS A 260 -0.82 -0.47 -7.85
C CYS A 260 -0.64 0.75 -6.91
N HIS A 261 0.60 1.16 -6.71
CA HIS A 261 0.94 2.29 -5.85
C HIS A 261 0.22 3.56 -6.30
N GLY A 262 -0.42 4.25 -5.32
CA GLY A 262 -1.10 5.52 -5.59
C GLY A 262 -2.11 5.44 -6.74
N ASN A 263 -2.60 4.25 -7.10
CA ASN A 263 -3.57 4.08 -8.17
C ASN A 263 -3.11 4.68 -9.53
N ALA A 264 -1.79 4.76 -9.75
CA ALA A 264 -1.14 5.37 -10.92
C ALA A 264 -1.48 6.87 -11.15
N TRP A 265 -1.76 7.62 -10.08
CA TRP A 265 -2.08 9.06 -10.21
C TRP A 265 -1.15 9.98 -9.40
N GLU A 266 -0.29 9.43 -8.55
CA GLU A 266 0.64 10.24 -7.79
C GLU A 266 1.70 10.87 -8.71
N THR A 267 1.99 12.16 -8.51
CA THR A 267 2.93 12.93 -9.33
C THR A 267 4.24 13.17 -8.59
N PHE A 268 5.34 13.14 -9.33
CA PHE A 268 6.69 13.42 -8.81
C PHE A 268 6.93 14.92 -8.66
N THR A 269 7.80 15.28 -7.75
CA THR A 269 8.31 16.64 -7.54
C THR A 269 9.83 16.59 -7.36
N PRO A 270 10.64 17.17 -8.27
CA PRO A 270 10.23 17.74 -9.57
C PRO A 270 9.70 16.67 -10.55
N ASP A 271 9.06 17.08 -11.66
CA ASP A 271 8.49 16.17 -12.66
C ASP A 271 9.54 15.20 -13.24
N SER A 272 10.77 15.66 -13.42
CA SER A 272 11.93 14.82 -13.84
C SER A 272 12.23 13.66 -12.88
N GLY A 273 11.67 13.67 -11.67
CA GLY A 273 11.79 12.58 -10.71
C GLY A 273 11.17 11.28 -11.22
N GLU A 274 10.14 11.33 -12.11
CA GLU A 274 9.56 10.13 -12.69
C GLU A 274 10.55 9.39 -13.58
N GLU A 275 11.29 10.11 -14.42
CA GLU A 275 12.30 9.51 -15.30
C GLU A 275 13.44 8.89 -14.49
N LEU A 276 13.91 9.59 -13.46
CA LEU A 276 14.96 9.09 -12.58
C LEU A 276 14.51 7.83 -11.83
N ALA A 277 13.33 7.86 -11.19
CA ALA A 277 12.77 6.69 -10.50
C ALA A 277 12.57 5.52 -11.46
N SER A 278 12.09 5.78 -12.68
CA SER A 278 11.84 4.76 -13.71
C SER A 278 13.13 4.12 -14.17
N SER A 279 14.18 4.91 -14.41
CA SER A 279 15.51 4.40 -14.80
C SER A 279 16.11 3.51 -13.70
N MET A 280 15.94 3.87 -12.43
CA MET A 280 16.42 3.07 -11.31
C MET A 280 15.63 1.77 -11.15
N ILE A 281 14.32 1.81 -11.32
CA ILE A 281 13.47 0.63 -11.14
C ILE A 281 13.58 -0.31 -12.34
N PHE A 282 13.45 0.20 -13.56
CA PHE A 282 13.28 -0.57 -14.79
C PHE A 282 14.53 -0.63 -15.66
N GLY A 283 15.55 0.19 -15.37
CA GLY A 283 16.82 0.22 -16.10
C GLY A 283 17.51 -1.15 -16.09
N ARG A 284 18.37 -1.37 -17.08
CA ARG A 284 19.25 -2.54 -17.12
C ARG A 284 20.39 -2.32 -16.13
N ASP A 285 20.78 -3.40 -15.44
CA ASP A 285 22.03 -3.42 -14.65
C ASP A 285 23.23 -3.31 -15.58
#